data_0c8954abe121dbc29863bd0c09256aac
#
_entry.id   0c8954abe121dbc29863bd0c09256aac
#
_cell.length_a   1.000
_cell.length_b   1.000
_cell.length_c   1.000
_cell.angle_alpha   90.00
_cell.angle_beta   90.00
_cell.angle_gamma   90.00
#
_symmetry.space_group_name_H-M   'P 1'
#
loop_
_entity.id
_entity.type
_entity.pdbx_description
1 polymer ?
#
loop_
_entity_poly.entity_id
_entity_poly.type
_entity_poly.pdbx_seq_one_letter_code
_entity_poly.pdbx_strand_id
1 'polypeptide(L)'
;NPTDSDVDLSGWKIASTTVLKKTFTIPDGTIISPDQLLIFTYTKVWFTDSSESIELRNSADIVIDKTPFISDLKNDFLSWQRSYDGYDDWEFSLGNAGGSNGKLNSFEASSAVEVVLFTDKINYNFDETAIIQGTVSEKVFVEVPTFQAAPILINISGPNFDQAISLYPDTNLSFQTSLDLV
;
A
#
# COMPACT_ATOMS: atom_id res chain seq x y z
N ASN A 1 16.56 -9.88 1.79
CA ASN A 1 17.96 -10.20 2.10
C ASN A 1 18.85 -9.01 1.74
N PRO A 2 19.34 -8.25 2.73
CA PRO A 2 20.20 -7.08 2.48
C PRO A 2 21.68 -7.44 2.27
N THR A 3 22.03 -8.72 2.24
CA THR A 3 23.43 -9.15 2.00
C THR A 3 23.67 -9.36 0.51
N ASP A 4 24.93 -9.49 0.13
CA ASP A 4 25.38 -9.69 -1.24
C ASP A 4 25.49 -11.19 -1.63
N SER A 5 25.00 -12.09 -0.79
CA SER A 5 25.03 -13.54 -1.01
C SER A 5 23.73 -14.21 -0.61
N ASP A 6 23.51 -15.41 -1.15
CA ASP A 6 22.38 -16.25 -0.76
C ASP A 6 22.45 -16.60 0.73
N VAL A 7 21.30 -16.57 1.40
CA VAL A 7 21.16 -17.00 2.80
C VAL A 7 20.22 -18.20 2.85
N ASP A 8 20.68 -19.29 3.45
CA ASP A 8 19.86 -20.46 3.75
C ASP A 8 19.02 -20.20 5.02
N LEU A 9 17.72 -20.15 4.85
CA LEU A 9 16.74 -19.96 5.92
C LEU A 9 16.16 -21.28 6.46
N SER A 10 16.69 -22.42 6.04
CA SER A 10 16.21 -23.73 6.49
C SER A 10 16.17 -23.84 8.01
N GLY A 11 15.00 -24.19 8.55
CA GLY A 11 14.81 -24.32 9.99
C GLY A 11 14.83 -23.04 10.80
N TRP A 12 14.93 -21.86 10.15
CA TRP A 12 14.73 -20.59 10.84
C TRP A 12 13.28 -20.49 11.31
N LYS A 13 13.04 -19.62 12.27
CA LYS A 13 11.73 -19.49 12.92
C LYS A 13 11.27 -18.05 12.92
N ILE A 14 9.99 -17.85 12.65
CA ILE A 14 9.27 -16.61 12.92
C ILE A 14 8.37 -16.89 14.11
N ALA A 15 8.49 -16.10 15.17
CA ALA A 15 7.79 -16.38 16.43
C ALA A 15 7.12 -15.13 17.00
N SER A 16 5.88 -15.28 17.47
CA SER A 16 5.24 -14.29 18.34
C SER A 16 5.74 -14.46 19.78
N THR A 17 5.90 -13.36 20.50
CA THR A 17 6.66 -13.37 21.75
C THR A 17 5.81 -13.34 23.02
N THR A 18 4.54 -12.90 22.94
CA THR A 18 3.75 -12.63 24.14
C THR A 18 2.67 -13.69 24.42
N VAL A 19 1.43 -13.43 24.06
CA VAL A 19 0.27 -14.20 24.55
C VAL A 19 0.17 -15.55 23.86
N LEU A 20 0.18 -15.59 22.54
CA LEU A 20 -0.06 -16.83 21.81
C LEU A 20 1.18 -17.70 21.63
N LYS A 21 2.38 -17.11 21.70
CA LYS A 21 3.69 -17.79 21.54
C LYS A 21 3.71 -18.77 20.37
N LYS A 22 3.20 -18.32 19.22
CA LYS A 22 3.17 -19.12 17.99
C LYS A 22 4.51 -19.07 17.29
N THR A 23 4.90 -20.18 16.72
CA THR A 23 6.13 -20.33 15.96
C THR A 23 5.83 -20.94 14.60
N PHE A 24 6.35 -20.33 13.57
CA PHE A 24 6.40 -20.87 12.20
C PHE A 24 7.85 -21.22 11.89
N THR A 25 8.09 -22.46 11.56
CA THR A 25 9.42 -22.91 11.10
C THR A 25 9.48 -22.83 9.58
N ILE A 26 10.48 -22.14 9.09
CA ILE A 26 10.73 -22.00 7.64
C ILE A 26 11.16 -23.36 7.10
N PRO A 27 10.54 -23.82 5.99
CA PRO A 27 10.82 -25.11 5.42
C PRO A 27 12.29 -25.30 5.01
N ASP A 28 12.77 -26.53 5.09
CA ASP A 28 14.10 -26.88 4.59
C ASP A 28 14.25 -26.58 3.09
N GLY A 29 15.42 -26.14 2.69
CA GLY A 29 15.72 -25.75 1.31
C GLY A 29 15.22 -24.35 0.94
N THR A 30 14.73 -23.56 1.90
CA THR A 30 14.35 -22.16 1.66
C THR A 30 15.60 -21.29 1.61
N ILE A 31 15.93 -20.79 0.44
CA ILE A 31 17.05 -19.89 0.19
C ILE A 31 16.50 -18.53 -0.21
N ILE A 32 17.09 -17.46 0.30
CA ILE A 32 16.79 -16.08 -0.08
C ILE A 32 18.02 -15.42 -0.69
N SER A 33 17.93 -15.09 -1.98
CA SER A 33 19.00 -14.43 -2.71
C SER A 33 19.13 -12.94 -2.35
N PRO A 34 20.26 -12.28 -2.68
CA PRO A 34 20.40 -10.83 -2.51
C PRO A 34 19.19 -10.06 -3.04
N ASP A 35 18.78 -9.03 -2.31
CA ASP A 35 17.63 -8.16 -2.63
C ASP A 35 16.28 -8.88 -2.78
N GLN A 36 16.24 -10.19 -2.55
CA GLN A 36 14.99 -10.95 -2.60
C GLN A 36 14.16 -10.72 -1.33
N LEU A 37 12.84 -10.75 -1.52
CA LEU A 37 11.82 -10.78 -0.46
C LEU A 37 11.08 -12.10 -0.49
N LEU A 38 10.72 -12.64 0.68
CA LEU A 38 9.93 -13.86 0.80
C LEU A 38 8.66 -13.56 1.61
N ILE A 39 7.55 -14.16 1.17
CA ILE A 39 6.25 -14.07 1.84
C ILE A 39 5.92 -15.42 2.46
N PHE A 40 5.58 -15.41 3.75
CA PHE A 40 5.00 -16.54 4.43
C PHE A 40 3.58 -16.21 4.86
N THR A 41 2.62 -17.03 4.43
CA THR A 41 1.21 -16.87 4.79
C THR A 41 0.82 -17.84 5.88
N TYR A 42 -0.01 -17.39 6.82
CA TYR A 42 -0.50 -18.21 7.91
C TYR A 42 -2.00 -17.98 8.11
N THR A 43 -2.78 -19.05 8.13
CA THR A 43 -4.25 -18.98 8.08
C THR A 43 -4.93 -18.98 9.46
N LYS A 44 -4.14 -19.04 10.55
CA LYS A 44 -4.66 -19.03 11.92
C LYS A 44 -4.26 -17.75 12.63
N VAL A 45 -5.00 -17.40 13.69
CA VAL A 45 -4.63 -16.27 14.55
C VAL A 45 -3.24 -16.50 15.13
N TRP A 46 -2.35 -15.57 14.87
CA TRP A 46 -0.96 -15.61 15.31
C TRP A 46 -0.60 -14.48 16.30
N PHE A 47 -1.27 -13.36 16.18
CA PHE A 47 -1.08 -12.18 17.02
C PHE A 47 -2.36 -11.85 17.77
N THR A 48 -2.20 -11.09 18.83
CA THR A 48 -3.30 -10.43 19.53
C THR A 48 -3.26 -8.94 19.18
N ASP A 49 -4.39 -8.26 19.27
CA ASP A 49 -4.50 -6.83 18.99
C ASP A 49 -3.78 -5.97 20.04
N SER A 50 -3.24 -6.59 21.09
CA SER A 50 -2.59 -5.89 22.20
C SER A 50 -1.18 -6.39 22.46
N SER A 51 -0.24 -5.43 22.41
CA SER A 51 1.16 -5.58 22.83
C SER A 51 1.84 -6.89 22.40
N GLU A 52 2.03 -7.06 21.11
CA GLU A 52 2.71 -8.21 20.51
C GLU A 52 4.03 -7.79 19.87
N SER A 53 4.95 -8.72 19.74
CA SER A 53 6.22 -8.56 19.02
C SER A 53 6.55 -9.85 18.29
N ILE A 54 7.26 -9.75 17.17
CA ILE A 54 7.67 -10.87 16.34
C ILE A 54 9.18 -10.95 16.36
N GLU A 55 9.70 -12.15 16.46
CA GLU A 55 11.13 -12.45 16.36
C GLU A 55 11.41 -13.33 15.16
N LEU A 56 12.45 -12.98 14.38
CA LEU A 56 13.09 -13.86 13.43
C LEU A 56 14.27 -14.51 14.14
N ARG A 57 14.28 -15.84 14.18
CA ARG A 57 15.35 -16.63 14.83
C ARG A 57 16.01 -17.55 13.80
N ASN A 58 17.31 -17.72 13.90
CA ASN A 58 18.00 -18.69 13.07
C ASN A 58 17.74 -20.15 13.54
N SER A 59 18.28 -21.12 12.84
CA SER A 59 18.14 -22.55 13.16
C SER A 59 18.74 -22.94 14.53
N ALA A 60 19.67 -22.15 15.07
CA ALA A 60 20.24 -22.30 16.40
C ALA A 60 19.42 -21.57 17.50
N ASP A 61 18.24 -21.06 17.15
CA ASP A 61 17.31 -20.32 18.04
C ASP A 61 17.85 -18.96 18.54
N ILE A 62 18.82 -18.40 17.84
CA ILE A 62 19.36 -17.07 18.11
C ILE A 62 18.46 -16.04 17.42
N VAL A 63 18.04 -15.00 18.16
CA VAL A 63 17.27 -13.88 17.60
C VAL A 63 18.15 -13.09 16.67
N ILE A 64 17.74 -12.98 15.42
CA ILE A 64 18.42 -12.25 14.35
C ILE A 64 17.79 -10.87 14.15
N ASP A 65 16.45 -10.81 14.23
CA ASP A 65 15.69 -9.57 14.09
C ASP A 65 14.43 -9.63 14.95
N LYS A 66 13.89 -8.45 15.31
CA LYS A 66 12.73 -8.35 16.17
C LYS A 66 11.96 -7.06 15.90
N THR A 67 10.64 -7.15 15.86
CA THR A 67 9.80 -5.95 15.84
C THR A 67 9.72 -5.31 17.23
N PRO A 68 9.52 -4.00 17.33
CA PRO A 68 9.05 -3.42 18.58
C PRO A 68 7.70 -4.02 19.02
N PHE A 69 7.32 -3.80 20.26
CA PHE A 69 5.97 -4.17 20.70
C PHE A 69 4.94 -3.26 20.03
N ILE A 70 3.88 -3.88 19.53
CA ILE A 70 2.83 -3.22 18.77
C ILE A 70 1.47 -3.54 19.39
N SER A 71 0.56 -2.59 19.29
CA SER A 71 -0.86 -2.77 19.57
C SER A 71 -1.67 -2.22 18.42
N ASP A 72 -2.42 -3.07 17.75
CA ASP A 72 -3.36 -2.68 16.71
C ASP A 72 -4.76 -2.51 17.32
N LEU A 73 -5.02 -1.32 17.86
CA LEU A 73 -6.31 -0.99 18.47
C LEU A 73 -7.37 -0.56 17.46
N LYS A 74 -6.96 -0.24 16.23
CA LYS A 74 -7.87 0.20 15.18
C LYS A 74 -8.44 -0.96 14.39
N ASN A 75 -7.68 -2.06 14.27
CA ASN A 75 -8.05 -3.25 13.52
C ASN A 75 -8.56 -2.89 12.11
N ASP A 76 -7.83 -1.99 11.45
CA ASP A 76 -8.10 -1.50 10.11
C ASP A 76 -7.29 -2.30 9.05
N PHE A 77 -7.20 -1.78 7.84
CA PHE A 77 -6.50 -2.45 6.73
C PHE A 77 -5.00 -2.13 6.66
N LEU A 78 -4.45 -1.38 7.63
CA LEU A 78 -3.03 -1.06 7.65
C LEU A 78 -2.22 -2.25 8.17
N SER A 79 -1.01 -2.39 7.68
CA SER A 79 -0.04 -3.38 8.14
C SER A 79 1.07 -2.74 8.96
N TRP A 80 1.56 -3.45 9.96
CA TRP A 80 2.74 -3.07 10.70
C TRP A 80 3.98 -3.43 9.89
N GLN A 81 4.78 -2.45 9.54
CA GLN A 81 5.94 -2.63 8.69
C GLN A 81 7.04 -1.65 9.04
N ARG A 82 8.27 -1.94 8.60
CA ARG A 82 9.36 -0.98 8.65
C ARG A 82 9.06 0.18 7.72
N SER A 83 9.39 1.42 8.13
CA SER A 83 9.28 2.60 7.26
C SER A 83 10.21 2.48 6.05
N TYR A 84 11.38 1.86 6.25
CA TYR A 84 12.38 1.58 5.21
C TYR A 84 13.03 0.21 5.45
N ASP A 85 13.38 -0.49 4.38
CA ASP A 85 14.09 -1.76 4.48
C ASP A 85 15.41 -1.58 5.24
N GLY A 86 15.63 -2.45 6.23
CA GLY A 86 16.82 -2.43 7.07
C GLY A 86 16.88 -1.38 8.18
N TYR A 87 15.92 -0.45 8.26
CA TYR A 87 15.85 0.52 9.34
C TYR A 87 15.04 -0.03 10.52
N ASP A 88 15.29 0.51 11.71
CA ASP A 88 14.58 0.11 12.93
C ASP A 88 13.44 1.08 13.29
N ASP A 89 12.90 1.75 12.29
CA ASP A 89 11.72 2.58 12.37
C ASP A 89 10.51 1.83 11.81
N TRP A 90 9.39 1.83 12.53
CA TRP A 90 8.22 1.02 12.24
C TRP A 90 6.95 1.85 12.30
N GLU A 91 6.04 1.60 11.39
CA GLU A 91 4.77 2.31 11.29
C GLU A 91 3.63 1.40 10.82
N PHE A 92 2.39 1.84 11.06
CA PHE A 92 1.22 1.29 10.37
C PHE A 92 1.07 1.99 9.02
N SER A 93 1.19 1.24 7.95
CA SER A 93 1.08 1.76 6.59
C SER A 93 0.37 0.77 5.69
N LEU A 94 0.07 1.16 4.45
CA LEU A 94 -0.54 0.25 3.49
C LEU A 94 0.34 -0.97 3.28
N GLY A 95 -0.28 -2.14 3.39
CA GLY A 95 0.42 -3.40 3.18
C GLY A 95 0.99 -3.50 1.76
N ASN A 96 2.28 -3.78 1.68
CA ASN A 96 3.01 -3.99 0.44
C ASN A 96 3.61 -5.40 0.37
N ALA A 97 2.85 -6.41 0.80
CA ALA A 97 3.33 -7.78 0.93
C ALA A 97 4.17 -8.20 -0.29
N GLY A 98 5.46 -8.51 -0.06
CA GLY A 98 6.44 -8.84 -1.08
C GLY A 98 7.08 -7.64 -1.78
N GLY A 99 6.73 -6.42 -1.42
CA GLY A 99 7.38 -5.19 -1.86
C GLY A 99 8.43 -4.69 -0.87
N SER A 100 9.36 -3.87 -1.35
CA SER A 100 10.36 -3.18 -0.55
C SER A 100 9.72 -2.02 0.22
N ASN A 101 10.07 -1.84 1.51
CA ASN A 101 9.67 -0.68 2.30
C ASN A 101 10.56 0.51 1.98
N GLY A 102 10.02 1.73 2.06
CA GLY A 102 10.78 2.97 1.94
C GLY A 102 11.28 3.35 0.55
N LYS A 103 10.99 2.61 -0.46
CA LYS A 103 10.65 3.30 -1.68
C LYS A 103 9.37 4.03 -1.29
N LEU A 104 9.47 5.39 -1.16
CA LEU A 104 8.28 6.22 -1.33
C LEU A 104 7.43 5.46 -2.30
N ASN A 105 6.23 5.07 -1.91
CA ASN A 105 5.36 4.40 -2.82
C ASN A 105 5.43 5.16 -4.13
N SER A 106 6.50 4.95 -4.91
CA SER A 106 6.27 4.83 -6.30
C SER A 106 5.28 3.70 -6.25
N PHE A 107 3.99 4.05 -6.19
CA PHE A 107 3.02 3.28 -6.86
C PHE A 107 3.66 3.04 -8.23
N GLU A 108 4.56 2.09 -8.30
CA GLU A 108 4.64 1.29 -9.47
C GLU A 108 3.29 0.62 -9.41
N ALA A 109 2.28 1.39 -9.84
CA ALA A 109 1.02 0.86 -10.24
C ALA A 109 1.40 -0.28 -11.16
N SER A 110 1.37 -1.49 -10.63
CA SER A 110 1.51 -2.69 -11.46
C SER A 110 0.32 -2.79 -12.41
N SER A 111 -0.61 -1.87 -12.30
CA SER A 111 -1.60 -1.45 -13.28
C SER A 111 -1.68 0.09 -13.21
N ALA A 112 -1.41 0.77 -14.32
CA ALA A 112 -1.73 2.17 -14.43
C ALA A 112 -3.21 2.33 -14.11
N VAL A 113 -3.56 3.23 -13.16
CA VAL A 113 -4.96 3.54 -12.90
C VAL A 113 -5.55 4.05 -14.20
N GLU A 114 -6.44 3.29 -14.78
CA GLU A 114 -7.11 3.71 -16.00
C GLU A 114 -8.20 4.70 -15.64
N VAL A 115 -8.14 5.88 -16.21
CA VAL A 115 -9.17 6.91 -16.10
C VAL A 115 -9.86 7.01 -17.47
N VAL A 116 -11.11 6.62 -17.52
CA VAL A 116 -11.96 6.83 -18.68
C VAL A 116 -12.73 8.11 -18.47
N LEU A 117 -12.65 9.03 -19.42
CA LEU A 117 -13.28 10.35 -19.34
C LEU A 117 -14.08 10.61 -20.62
N PHE A 118 -15.27 11.14 -20.44
CA PHE A 118 -16.14 11.54 -21.54
C PHE A 118 -17.01 12.74 -21.16
N THR A 119 -17.50 13.44 -22.16
CA THR A 119 -18.41 14.57 -21.99
C THR A 119 -19.80 14.21 -22.54
N ASP A 120 -20.83 14.89 -22.09
CA ASP A 120 -22.22 14.67 -22.55
C ASP A 120 -22.45 15.07 -24.01
N LYS A 121 -21.56 15.92 -24.57
CA LYS A 121 -21.59 16.36 -25.98
C LYS A 121 -20.18 16.35 -26.58
N ILE A 122 -20.11 16.33 -27.89
CA ILE A 122 -18.83 16.42 -28.64
C ILE A 122 -18.41 17.88 -28.87
N ASN A 123 -19.37 18.79 -28.99
CA ASN A 123 -19.16 20.23 -29.24
C ASN A 123 -20.03 21.04 -28.30
N TYR A 124 -19.51 22.14 -27.85
CA TYR A 124 -20.19 23.10 -26.99
C TYR A 124 -20.11 24.51 -27.59
N ASN A 125 -21.13 25.31 -27.36
CA ASN A 125 -21.09 26.74 -27.62
C ASN A 125 -20.63 27.52 -26.37
N PHE A 126 -20.28 28.77 -26.57
CA PHE A 126 -20.15 29.69 -25.44
C PHE A 126 -21.48 29.76 -24.66
N ASP A 127 -21.41 29.95 -23.36
CA ASP A 127 -22.55 29.98 -22.44
C ASP A 127 -23.24 28.61 -22.22
N GLU A 128 -22.66 27.52 -22.68
CA GLU A 128 -23.12 26.17 -22.32
C GLU A 128 -22.34 25.60 -21.13
N THR A 129 -23.00 24.74 -20.35
CA THR A 129 -22.35 23.94 -19.31
C THR A 129 -21.99 22.57 -19.88
N ALA A 130 -20.72 22.20 -19.81
CA ALA A 130 -20.25 20.86 -20.16
C ALA A 130 -20.36 19.94 -18.93
N ILE A 131 -20.92 18.75 -19.09
CA ILE A 131 -20.89 17.71 -18.08
C ILE A 131 -19.72 16.79 -18.39
N ILE A 132 -18.78 16.69 -17.46
CA ILE A 132 -17.62 15.80 -17.56
C ILE A 132 -17.87 14.61 -16.63
N GLN A 133 -17.80 13.42 -17.17
CA GLN A 133 -18.05 12.17 -16.45
C GLN A 133 -16.92 11.19 -16.70
N GLY A 134 -16.75 10.26 -15.79
CA GLY A 134 -15.76 9.21 -16.00
C GLY A 134 -15.79 8.14 -14.93
N THR A 135 -14.90 7.18 -15.12
CA THR A 135 -14.64 6.11 -14.18
C THR A 135 -13.15 5.93 -13.99
N VAL A 136 -12.78 5.42 -12.84
CA VAL A 136 -11.40 4.98 -12.54
C VAL A 136 -11.40 3.48 -12.34
N SER A 137 -10.33 2.80 -12.73
CA SER A 137 -10.22 1.35 -12.53
C SER A 137 -10.13 0.96 -11.06
N GLU A 138 -9.58 1.85 -10.22
CA GLU A 138 -9.44 1.65 -8.78
C GLU A 138 -9.32 2.99 -8.03
N LYS A 139 -9.56 2.97 -6.71
CA LYS A 139 -9.30 4.14 -5.86
C LYS A 139 -7.83 4.17 -5.46
N VAL A 140 -7.17 5.28 -5.71
CA VAL A 140 -5.86 5.58 -5.17
C VAL A 140 -6.05 6.31 -3.85
N PHE A 141 -5.33 5.89 -2.82
CA PHE A 141 -5.35 6.53 -1.53
C PHE A 141 -4.01 7.23 -1.27
N VAL A 142 -4.05 8.39 -0.70
CA VAL A 142 -2.86 9.15 -0.31
C VAL A 142 -2.91 9.42 1.19
N GLU A 143 -1.76 9.34 1.82
CA GLU A 143 -1.60 9.70 3.21
C GLU A 143 -1.33 11.21 3.33
N VAL A 144 -2.36 11.96 3.72
CA VAL A 144 -2.24 13.38 4.06
C VAL A 144 -3.03 13.62 5.33
N PRO A 145 -2.42 13.89 6.41
CA PRO A 145 -2.55 13.60 7.84
C PRO A 145 -3.63 12.58 8.24
N THR A 146 -4.54 12.25 7.36
CA THR A 146 -5.53 11.17 7.50
C THR A 146 -5.68 10.48 6.16
N PHE A 147 -5.77 9.16 6.18
CA PHE A 147 -5.90 8.35 4.98
C PHE A 147 -7.17 8.72 4.21
N GLN A 148 -7.03 9.19 2.98
CA GLN A 148 -8.16 9.56 2.13
C GLN A 148 -7.91 9.19 0.67
N ALA A 149 -8.99 8.99 -0.09
CA ALA A 149 -8.87 8.75 -1.52
C ALA A 149 -8.15 9.94 -2.20
N ALA A 150 -7.25 9.62 -3.11
CA ALA A 150 -6.59 10.64 -3.92
C ALA A 150 -7.62 11.33 -4.82
N PRO A 151 -7.58 12.65 -4.96
CA PRO A 151 -8.44 13.33 -5.91
C PRO A 151 -8.02 13.04 -7.36
N ILE A 152 -9.01 13.00 -8.23
CA ILE A 152 -8.80 13.06 -9.67
C ILE A 152 -8.62 14.52 -10.04
N LEU A 153 -7.50 14.86 -10.68
CA LEU A 153 -7.23 16.20 -11.17
C LEU A 153 -7.51 16.22 -12.68
N ILE A 154 -8.47 17.04 -13.09
CA ILE A 154 -8.79 17.27 -14.50
C ILE A 154 -8.31 18.67 -14.86
N ASN A 155 -7.32 18.75 -15.73
CA ASN A 155 -6.83 20.00 -16.28
C ASN A 155 -7.44 20.20 -17.67
N ILE A 156 -8.16 21.31 -17.85
CA ILE A 156 -8.79 21.68 -19.11
C ILE A 156 -8.15 22.97 -19.56
N SER A 157 -7.53 22.94 -20.75
CA SER A 157 -6.83 24.09 -21.29
C SER A 157 -7.27 24.38 -22.73
N GLY A 158 -7.32 25.64 -23.08
CA GLY A 158 -7.66 26.14 -24.42
C GLY A 158 -7.01 27.50 -24.67
N PRO A 159 -7.18 28.07 -25.86
CA PRO A 159 -6.50 29.31 -26.26
C PRO A 159 -6.69 30.50 -25.32
N ASN A 160 -7.81 30.57 -24.60
CA ASN A 160 -8.14 31.61 -23.61
C ASN A 160 -8.76 31.04 -22.34
N PHE A 161 -8.55 29.78 -22.06
CA PHE A 161 -9.19 29.07 -20.97
C PHE A 161 -8.21 28.08 -20.34
N ASP A 162 -8.10 28.16 -19.04
CA ASP A 162 -7.29 27.20 -18.27
C ASP A 162 -7.96 27.00 -16.90
N GLN A 163 -8.41 25.78 -16.65
CA GLN A 163 -9.09 25.43 -15.42
C GLN A 163 -8.66 24.05 -14.91
N ALA A 164 -8.46 23.96 -13.60
CA ALA A 164 -8.19 22.71 -12.91
C ALA A 164 -9.39 22.35 -12.00
N ILE A 165 -9.88 21.15 -12.14
CA ILE A 165 -10.96 20.59 -11.31
C ILE A 165 -10.41 19.43 -10.48
N SER A 166 -10.70 19.44 -9.19
CA SER A 166 -10.35 18.34 -8.28
C SER A 166 -11.62 17.69 -7.76
N LEU A 167 -11.73 16.37 -7.90
CA LEU A 167 -12.90 15.61 -7.46
C LEU A 167 -12.52 14.20 -7.01
N TYR A 168 -13.41 13.57 -6.25
CA TYR A 168 -13.20 12.23 -5.75
C TYR A 168 -14.17 11.25 -6.40
N PRO A 169 -13.73 10.03 -6.74
CA PRO A 169 -14.63 8.99 -7.23
C PRO A 169 -15.60 8.56 -6.12
N ASP A 170 -16.81 8.24 -6.50
CA ASP A 170 -17.81 7.67 -5.62
C ASP A 170 -17.52 6.20 -5.25
N THR A 171 -18.47 5.53 -4.60
CA THR A 171 -18.35 4.11 -4.23
C THR A 171 -18.32 3.17 -5.43
N ASN A 172 -18.82 3.59 -6.59
CA ASN A 172 -18.86 2.82 -7.83
C ASN A 172 -17.67 3.15 -8.75
N LEU A 173 -16.65 3.84 -8.22
CA LEU A 173 -15.47 4.27 -8.97
C LEU A 173 -15.82 5.27 -10.10
N SER A 174 -16.95 5.97 -9.99
CA SER A 174 -17.44 6.95 -10.95
C SER A 174 -17.28 8.37 -10.42
N PHE A 175 -17.18 9.33 -11.30
CA PHE A 175 -17.16 10.74 -10.98
C PHE A 175 -17.92 11.56 -12.02
N GLN A 176 -18.42 12.70 -11.59
CA GLN A 176 -19.08 13.68 -12.45
C GLN A 176 -18.83 15.08 -11.94
N THR A 177 -18.66 16.00 -12.85
CA THR A 177 -18.59 17.45 -12.58
C THR A 177 -19.18 18.23 -13.75
N SER A 178 -19.38 19.51 -13.55
CA SER A 178 -19.82 20.44 -14.58
C SER A 178 -18.83 21.59 -14.73
N LEU A 179 -18.73 22.10 -15.94
CA LEU A 179 -17.89 23.21 -16.32
C LEU A 179 -18.70 24.22 -17.13
N ASP A 180 -18.78 25.46 -16.65
CA ASP A 180 -19.42 26.54 -17.38
C ASP A 180 -18.42 27.17 -18.37
N LEU A 181 -18.78 27.17 -19.63
CA LEU A 181 -17.96 27.69 -20.74
C LEU A 181 -18.34 29.17 -21.00
N VAL A 182 -17.77 30.07 -20.19
CA VAL A 182 -17.98 31.53 -20.24
C VAL A 182 -16.83 32.27 -20.89
#